data_872f4ef93926b76b4abf08162827d5a1
#
_entry.id   872f4ef93926b76b4abf08162827d5a1
#
_cell.length_a   1.000
_cell.length_b   1.000
_cell.length_c   1.000
_cell.angle_alpha   90.00
_cell.angle_beta   90.00
_cell.angle_gamma   90.00
#
_symmetry.space_group_name_H-M   'P 1'
#
loop_
_entity.id
_entity.type
_entity.pdbx_description
1 polymer ?
#
loop_
_entity_poly.entity_id
_entity_poly.type
_entity_poly.pdbx_seq_one_letter_code
_entity_poly.pdbx_strand_id
1 'polypeptide(L)'
;MADVSVIGLYILDVLGRPVTAIPERGGVGFIDEIRLTVAGTAGGTVVDAAKLGLSCLAVGAVGCDEKADWVLGALGRHGVDTTHMQRLKGVPTSATILAIQPDG
;
A
#
# COMPACT_ATOMS: atom_id res chain seq x y z
N MET A 1 5.04 -10.30 22.17
CA MET A 1 6.29 -10.08 21.39
C MET A 1 6.08 -10.51 19.96
N ALA A 2 6.51 -9.71 19.01
CA ALA A 2 6.37 -10.05 17.60
C ALA A 2 7.37 -11.13 17.19
N ASP A 3 6.95 -12.04 16.32
CA ASP A 3 7.84 -13.03 15.70
C ASP A 3 8.80 -12.37 14.71
N VAL A 4 8.28 -11.34 13.99
CA VAL A 4 9.02 -10.68 12.91
C VAL A 4 8.78 -9.18 13.00
N SER A 5 9.86 -8.41 12.87
CA SER A 5 9.82 -6.96 12.68
C SER A 5 10.28 -6.66 11.26
N VAL A 6 9.48 -5.93 10.50
CA VAL A 6 9.77 -5.64 9.10
C VAL A 6 9.99 -4.15 8.94
N ILE A 7 11.22 -3.77 8.59
CA ILE A 7 11.65 -2.38 8.46
C ILE A 7 11.86 -2.07 6.99
N GLY A 8 11.32 -0.97 6.52
CA GLY A 8 11.54 -0.52 5.14
C GLY A 8 10.40 0.33 4.61
N LEU A 9 10.15 0.18 3.31
CA LEU A 9 9.18 1.01 2.60
C LEU A 9 7.76 0.46 2.73
N TYR A 10 6.84 1.36 3.04
CA TYR A 10 5.40 1.11 3.09
C TYR A 10 4.73 2.08 2.13
N ILE A 11 4.09 1.55 1.10
CA ILE A 11 3.60 2.32 -0.05
C ILE A 11 2.13 1.95 -0.29
N LEU A 12 1.33 2.92 -0.73
CA LEU A 12 0.00 2.67 -1.24
C LEU A 12 0.09 2.47 -2.76
N ASP A 13 -0.34 1.33 -3.25
CA ASP A 13 -0.53 1.11 -4.68
C ASP A 13 -2.00 1.25 -5.04
N VAL A 14 -2.26 2.03 -6.09
CA VAL A 14 -3.57 2.15 -6.73
C VAL A 14 -3.47 1.46 -8.09
N LEU A 15 -4.14 0.32 -8.23
CA LEU A 15 -4.09 -0.48 -9.45
C LEU A 15 -5.37 -0.29 -10.23
N GLY A 16 -5.25 0.04 -11.52
CA GLY A 16 -6.38 0.12 -12.43
C GLY A 16 -6.21 -0.86 -13.59
N ARG A 17 -7.26 -1.60 -13.95
CA ARG A 17 -7.17 -2.55 -15.06
C ARG A 17 -8.54 -2.87 -15.68
N PRO A 18 -8.57 -3.33 -16.96
CA PRO A 18 -7.47 -3.22 -17.92
C PRO A 18 -7.38 -1.80 -18.48
N VAL A 19 -6.16 -1.29 -18.64
CA VAL A 19 -5.93 0.01 -19.27
C VAL A 19 -5.28 -0.23 -20.62
N THR A 20 -5.98 0.07 -21.70
CA THR A 20 -5.46 -0.11 -23.06
C THR A 20 -4.70 1.11 -23.53
N ALA A 21 -5.14 2.29 -23.11
CA ALA A 21 -4.50 3.55 -23.46
C ALA A 21 -4.87 4.60 -22.42
N ILE A 22 -3.98 5.56 -22.23
CA ILE A 22 -4.27 6.73 -21.40
C ILE A 22 -5.05 7.73 -22.27
N PRO A 23 -6.26 8.16 -21.87
CA PRO A 23 -7.03 9.13 -22.64
C PRO A 23 -6.27 10.44 -22.81
N GLU A 24 -6.42 11.06 -23.99
CA GLU A 24 -5.81 12.34 -24.26
C GLU A 24 -6.66 13.48 -23.68
N ARG A 25 -6.00 14.53 -23.24
CA ARG A 25 -6.55 15.88 -22.95
C ARG A 25 -7.96 15.87 -22.31
N GLY A 26 -8.03 15.46 -21.06
CA GLY A 26 -9.30 15.49 -20.33
C GLY A 26 -10.30 14.44 -20.78
N GLY A 27 -9.89 13.52 -21.64
CA GLY A 27 -10.72 12.39 -22.03
C GLY A 27 -10.92 11.43 -20.87
N VAL A 28 -11.91 10.55 -21.01
CA VAL A 28 -12.26 9.56 -20.00
C VAL A 28 -12.27 8.19 -20.64
N GLY A 29 -11.58 7.24 -19.99
CA GLY A 29 -11.66 5.83 -20.35
C GLY A 29 -12.29 5.05 -19.21
N PHE A 30 -12.93 3.93 -19.53
CA PHE A 30 -13.52 3.07 -18.52
C PHE A 30 -12.71 1.80 -18.37
N ILE A 31 -12.58 1.36 -17.12
CA ILE A 31 -11.86 0.14 -16.75
C ILE A 31 -12.74 -0.68 -15.83
N ASP A 32 -12.37 -1.94 -15.61
CA ASP A 32 -13.21 -2.86 -14.84
C ASP A 32 -12.94 -2.81 -13.35
N GLU A 33 -11.71 -2.54 -12.94
CA GLU A 33 -11.31 -2.70 -11.55
C GLU A 33 -10.31 -1.61 -11.14
N ILE A 34 -10.53 -1.06 -9.95
CA ILE A 34 -9.54 -0.26 -9.24
C ILE A 34 -9.35 -0.91 -7.87
N ARG A 35 -8.11 -1.20 -7.52
CA ARG A 35 -7.77 -1.85 -6.26
C ARG A 35 -6.71 -1.06 -5.53
N LEU A 36 -6.86 -0.95 -4.21
CA LEU A 36 -5.84 -0.39 -3.33
C LEU A 36 -5.13 -1.52 -2.60
N THR A 37 -3.82 -1.49 -2.58
CA THR A 37 -3.02 -2.49 -1.85
C THR A 37 -1.90 -1.83 -1.07
N VAL A 38 -1.51 -2.46 0.03
CA VAL A 38 -0.26 -2.12 0.72
C VAL A 38 0.88 -2.72 -0.09
N ALA A 39 1.84 -1.88 -0.40
CA ALA A 39 2.99 -2.26 -1.21
C ALA A 39 4.28 -1.74 -0.59
N GLY A 40 5.34 -1.76 -1.38
CA GLY A 40 6.68 -1.52 -0.89
C GLY A 40 7.30 -2.82 -0.39
N THR A 41 8.63 -2.84 -0.33
CA THR A 41 9.36 -4.05 0.06
C THR A 41 8.98 -4.53 1.47
N ALA A 42 8.84 -3.62 2.41
CA ALA A 42 8.42 -3.97 3.76
C ALA A 42 6.92 -4.20 3.85
N GLY A 43 6.11 -3.36 3.19
CA GLY A 43 4.66 -3.46 3.23
C GLY A 43 4.15 -4.79 2.70
N GLY A 44 4.65 -5.22 1.55
CA GLY A 44 4.29 -6.52 0.97
C GLY A 44 4.74 -7.68 1.86
N THR A 45 5.98 -7.62 2.34
CA THR A 45 6.54 -8.67 3.18
C THR A 45 5.76 -8.86 4.48
N VAL A 46 5.43 -7.76 5.17
CA VAL A 46 4.74 -7.85 6.46
C VAL A 46 3.33 -8.39 6.32
N VAL A 47 2.64 -8.01 5.24
CA VAL A 47 1.29 -8.53 4.98
C VAL A 47 1.34 -10.02 4.69
N ASP A 48 2.28 -10.46 3.86
CA ASP A 48 2.43 -11.88 3.54
C ASP A 48 2.79 -12.70 4.78
N ALA A 49 3.72 -12.19 5.60
CA ALA A 49 4.10 -12.86 6.84
C ALA A 49 2.89 -12.97 7.80
N ALA A 50 2.09 -11.92 7.91
CA ALA A 50 0.88 -11.95 8.73
C ALA A 50 -0.14 -12.96 8.22
N LYS A 51 -0.31 -13.05 6.90
CA LYS A 51 -1.19 -14.04 6.28
C LYS A 51 -0.73 -15.48 6.54
N LEU A 52 0.57 -15.68 6.71
CA LEU A 52 1.13 -16.97 7.06
C LEU A 52 1.02 -17.30 8.55
N GLY A 53 0.42 -16.42 9.34
CA GLY A 53 0.17 -16.66 10.76
C GLY A 53 1.23 -16.13 11.70
N LEU A 54 2.21 -15.39 11.21
CA LEU A 54 3.24 -14.81 12.08
C LEU A 54 2.73 -13.54 12.77
N SER A 55 3.18 -13.32 13.98
CA SER A 55 2.97 -12.07 14.69
C SER A 55 3.98 -11.04 14.19
N CYS A 56 3.50 -9.95 13.59
CA CYS A 56 4.34 -9.02 12.87
C CYS A 56 4.28 -7.60 13.43
N LEU A 57 5.44 -6.95 13.46
CA LEU A 57 5.59 -5.55 13.81
C LEU A 57 6.07 -4.79 12.57
N ALA A 58 5.33 -3.77 12.17
CA ALA A 58 5.73 -2.89 11.08
C ALA A 58 6.55 -1.71 11.62
N VAL A 59 7.69 -1.44 11.00
CA VAL A 59 8.56 -0.33 11.34
C VAL A 59 8.89 0.45 10.07
N GLY A 60 8.52 1.73 10.04
CA GLY A 60 8.74 2.57 8.88
C GLY A 60 8.09 3.93 9.08
N ALA A 61 7.92 4.65 8.00
CA ALA A 61 7.33 5.98 8.02
C ALA A 61 6.31 6.17 6.91
N VAL A 62 5.26 6.90 7.23
CA VAL A 62 4.23 7.37 6.30
C VAL A 62 3.97 8.84 6.58
N GLY A 63 3.17 9.50 5.75
CA GLY A 63 2.80 10.89 5.99
C GLY A 63 1.62 11.03 6.93
N CYS A 64 1.15 12.28 7.07
CA CYS A 64 -0.07 12.60 7.82
C CYS A 64 -1.19 12.90 6.83
N ASP A 65 -1.59 11.90 6.06
CA ASP A 65 -2.60 12.04 5.01
C ASP A 65 -3.53 10.82 4.96
N GLU A 66 -4.55 10.90 4.13
CA GLU A 66 -5.52 9.82 3.96
C GLU A 66 -4.90 8.55 3.38
N LYS A 67 -3.81 8.67 2.61
CA LYS A 67 -3.08 7.49 2.12
C LYS A 67 -2.47 6.71 3.28
N ALA A 68 -1.87 7.43 4.23
CA ALA A 68 -1.34 6.82 5.45
C ALA A 68 -2.44 6.16 6.28
N ASP A 69 -3.58 6.83 6.42
CA ASP A 69 -4.72 6.27 7.15
C ASP A 69 -5.15 4.94 6.55
N TRP A 70 -5.20 4.88 5.22
CA TRP A 70 -5.57 3.65 4.54
C TRP A 70 -4.54 2.53 4.74
N VAL A 71 -3.24 2.85 4.57
CA VAL A 71 -2.16 1.87 4.73
C VAL A 71 -2.13 1.31 6.15
N LEU A 72 -2.18 2.20 7.16
CA LEU A 72 -2.16 1.76 8.56
C LEU A 72 -3.40 0.95 8.91
N GLY A 73 -4.58 1.36 8.40
CA GLY A 73 -5.82 0.61 8.58
C GLY A 73 -5.74 -0.78 7.95
N ALA A 74 -5.19 -0.88 6.74
CA ALA A 74 -5.03 -2.17 6.06
C ALA A 74 -4.08 -3.09 6.82
N LEU A 75 -2.94 -2.57 7.29
CA LEU A 75 -2.01 -3.34 8.11
C LEU A 75 -2.71 -3.84 9.38
N GLY A 76 -3.49 -3.00 10.04
CA GLY A 76 -4.24 -3.38 11.23
C GLY A 76 -5.26 -4.48 10.96
N ARG A 77 -5.93 -4.44 9.81
CA ARG A 77 -6.88 -5.51 9.42
C ARG A 77 -6.20 -6.86 9.21
N HIS A 78 -4.92 -6.86 8.88
CA HIS A 78 -4.12 -8.09 8.82
C HIS A 78 -3.52 -8.49 10.18
N GLY A 79 -3.82 -7.74 11.23
CA GLY A 79 -3.30 -8.02 12.55
C GLY A 79 -1.85 -7.56 12.77
N VAL A 80 -1.31 -6.72 11.89
CA VAL A 80 0.04 -6.20 12.03
C VAL A 80 0.05 -5.08 13.06
N ASP A 81 1.03 -5.12 13.96
CA ASP A 81 1.24 -4.06 14.95
C ASP A 81 1.89 -2.85 14.27
N THR A 82 1.21 -1.72 14.28
CA THR A 82 1.67 -0.48 13.65
C THR A 82 2.12 0.58 14.64
N THR A 83 2.31 0.21 15.92
CA THR A 83 2.67 1.18 16.96
C THR A 83 4.02 1.86 16.73
N HIS A 84 4.90 1.23 15.96
CA HIS A 84 6.22 1.77 15.63
C HIS A 84 6.28 2.40 14.23
N MET A 85 5.15 2.57 13.57
CA MET A 85 5.08 3.33 12.34
C MET A 85 5.04 4.82 12.67
N GLN A 86 5.94 5.59 12.07
CA GLN A 86 6.00 7.04 12.26
C GLN A 86 5.12 7.74 11.23
N ARG A 87 4.44 8.80 11.65
CA ARG A 87 3.69 9.68 10.75
C ARG A 87 4.41 11.02 10.69
N LEU A 88 4.97 11.34 9.53
CA LEU A 88 5.80 12.52 9.34
C LEU A 88 4.97 13.66 8.73
N LYS A 89 4.92 14.80 9.43
CA LYS A 89 4.24 15.99 8.91
C LYS A 89 5.02 16.58 7.74
N GLY A 90 4.28 17.08 6.75
CA GLY A 90 4.87 17.74 5.59
C GLY A 90 5.49 16.79 4.57
N VAL A 91 5.40 15.49 4.80
CA VAL A 91 5.91 14.48 3.86
C VAL A 91 4.71 13.65 3.39
N PRO A 92 4.43 13.61 2.09
CA PRO A 92 3.33 12.77 1.60
C PRO A 92 3.68 11.29 1.72
N THR A 93 2.67 10.47 2.01
CA THR A 93 2.84 9.01 1.96
C THR A 93 3.18 8.59 0.53
N SER A 94 4.18 7.73 0.39
CA SER A 94 4.57 7.19 -0.90
C SER A 94 3.41 6.41 -1.52
N ALA A 95 3.15 6.68 -2.78
CA ALA A 95 2.06 6.02 -3.50
C ALA A 95 2.43 5.84 -4.96
N THR A 96 1.85 4.82 -5.57
CA THR A 96 2.07 4.49 -6.97
C THR A 96 0.72 4.29 -7.65
N ILE A 97 0.60 4.78 -8.87
CA ILE A 97 -0.53 4.48 -9.72
C ILE A 97 -0.05 3.48 -10.78
N LEU A 98 -0.70 2.33 -10.83
CA LEU A 98 -0.37 1.26 -11.77
C LEU A 98 -1.51 1.12 -12.78
N ALA A 99 -1.22 1.44 -14.03
CA ALA A 99 -2.12 1.22 -15.15
C ALA A 99 -1.74 -0.13 -15.80
N ILE A 100 -2.56 -1.15 -15.55
CA ILE A 100 -2.24 -2.52 -15.96
C ILE A 100 -2.90 -2.81 -17.29
N GLN A 101 -2.10 -3.16 -18.28
CA GLN A 101 -2.59 -3.51 -19.60
C GLN A 101 -3.32 -4.87 -19.58
N PRO A 102 -4.13 -5.19 -20.62
CA PRO A 102 -4.90 -6.45 -20.62
C PRO A 102 -4.07 -7.71 -20.48
N ASP A 103 -2.81 -7.69 -20.92
CA ASP A 103 -1.87 -8.82 -20.83
C ASP A 103 -0.99 -8.79 -19.57
N GLY A 104 -1.20 -7.82 -18.71
CA GLY A 104 -0.47 -7.71 -17.45
C GLY A 104 0.73 -6.80 -17.45
#